data_3683a75565d7b058181c713cf7f0008d
#
_entry.id   3683a75565d7b058181c713cf7f0008d
#
_cell.length_a   1.000
_cell.length_b   1.000
_cell.length_c   1.000
_cell.angle_alpha   90.00
_cell.angle_beta   90.00
_cell.angle_gamma   90.00
#
_symmetry.space_group_name_H-M   'P 1'
#
loop_
_entity.id
_entity.type
_entity.pdbx_description
1 polymer ?
#
loop_
_entity_poly.entity_id
_entity_poly.type
_entity_poly.pdbx_seq_one_letter_code
_entity_poly.pdbx_strand_id
1 'polypeptide(L)'
;MNILLWIIQVLLALLFIFAGSMKFVMPVEEMNRQAPVVLPGLFLHFIGVCEILGAIGLILPALLRIKPGLTPLAAAGLAIITLGATVITIKGGIALAVVPFVVCLLSTFVAYGRWRIAPIASR
;
A
#
# COMPACT_ATOMS: atom_id res chain seq x y z
N MET A 1 11.60 -17.02 6.42
CA MET A 1 10.77 -16.20 5.50
C MET A 1 9.52 -15.64 6.17
N ASN A 2 8.82 -16.44 6.98
CA ASN A 2 7.59 -15.99 7.64
C ASN A 2 7.80 -14.74 8.51
N ILE A 3 8.85 -14.74 9.33
CA ILE A 3 9.15 -13.58 10.19
C ILE A 3 9.46 -12.35 9.36
N LEU A 4 10.23 -12.51 8.28
CA LEU A 4 10.57 -11.39 7.40
C LEU A 4 9.31 -10.81 6.76
N LEU A 5 8.40 -11.66 6.28
CA LEU A 5 7.15 -11.21 5.70
C LEU A 5 6.29 -10.46 6.72
N TRP A 6 6.22 -10.93 7.97
CA TRP A 6 5.49 -10.24 9.02
C TRP A 6 6.05 -8.86 9.31
N ILE A 7 7.39 -8.75 9.36
CA ILE A 7 8.03 -7.45 9.58
C ILE A 7 7.65 -6.47 8.45
N ILE A 8 7.75 -6.92 7.21
CA ILE A 8 7.42 -6.10 6.06
C ILE A 8 5.93 -5.74 6.05
N GLN A 9 5.05 -6.71 6.38
CA GLN A 9 3.61 -6.46 6.45
C GLN A 9 3.27 -5.37 7.46
N VAL A 10 3.86 -5.44 8.66
CA VAL A 10 3.59 -4.44 9.70
C VAL A 10 4.09 -3.07 9.27
N LEU A 11 5.29 -2.99 8.71
CA LEU A 11 5.84 -1.73 8.24
C LEU A 11 4.99 -1.12 7.12
N LEU A 12 4.57 -1.94 6.17
CA LEU A 12 3.70 -1.47 5.08
C LEU A 12 2.34 -1.02 5.60
N ALA A 13 1.76 -1.78 6.55
CA ALA A 13 0.47 -1.42 7.11
C ALA A 13 0.53 -0.05 7.80
N LEU A 14 1.56 0.18 8.60
CA LEU A 14 1.74 1.46 9.27
C LEU A 14 1.92 2.59 8.25
N LEU A 15 2.72 2.35 7.22
CA LEU A 15 2.95 3.34 6.17
C LEU A 15 1.66 3.70 5.44
N PHE A 16 0.86 2.69 5.05
CA PHE A 16 -0.35 2.93 4.29
C PHE A 16 -1.46 3.53 5.14
N ILE A 17 -1.55 3.17 6.43
CA ILE A 17 -2.50 3.81 7.34
C ILE A 17 -2.15 5.29 7.47
N PHE A 18 -0.87 5.61 7.64
CA PHE A 18 -0.42 6.99 7.72
C PHE A 18 -0.72 7.75 6.42
N ALA A 19 -0.32 7.18 5.28
CA ALA A 19 -0.52 7.82 3.98
C ALA A 19 -2.00 8.01 3.64
N GLY A 20 -2.81 6.97 3.90
CA GLY A 20 -4.24 7.05 3.65
C GLY A 20 -4.93 8.06 4.54
N SER A 21 -4.56 8.12 5.82
CA SER A 21 -5.11 9.08 6.78
C SER A 21 -4.78 10.51 6.39
N MET A 22 -3.55 10.75 5.92
CA MET A 22 -3.14 12.08 5.49
C MET A 22 -3.96 12.59 4.31
N LYS A 23 -4.47 11.69 3.47
CA LYS A 23 -5.31 12.07 2.35
C LYS A 23 -6.68 12.62 2.79
N PHE A 24 -7.08 12.34 4.03
CA PHE A 24 -8.33 12.88 4.58
C PHE A 24 -8.08 14.10 5.46
N VAL A 25 -6.91 14.19 6.10
CA VAL A 25 -6.57 15.29 7.00
C VAL A 25 -6.08 16.50 6.20
N MET A 26 -5.26 16.28 5.18
CA MET A 26 -4.67 17.36 4.39
C MET A 26 -5.69 17.89 3.37
N PRO A 27 -5.83 19.23 3.22
CA PRO A 27 -6.71 19.78 2.17
C PRO A 27 -6.27 19.35 0.77
N VAL A 28 -7.25 19.16 -0.11
CA VAL A 28 -6.97 18.72 -1.49
C VAL A 28 -6.04 19.69 -2.21
N GLU A 29 -6.24 20.99 -2.01
CA GLU A 29 -5.39 22.02 -2.65
C GLU A 29 -3.94 21.88 -2.21
N GLU A 30 -3.72 21.58 -0.92
CA GLU A 30 -2.37 21.39 -0.39
C GLU A 30 -1.71 20.15 -1.00
N MET A 31 -2.46 19.05 -1.10
CA MET A 31 -1.94 17.82 -1.72
C MET A 31 -1.57 18.06 -3.19
N ASN A 32 -2.42 18.76 -3.92
CA ASN A 32 -2.18 19.05 -5.33
C ASN A 32 -1.02 20.01 -5.53
N ARG A 33 -0.82 20.93 -4.59
CA ARG A 33 0.32 21.86 -4.65
C ARG A 33 1.65 21.12 -4.54
N GLN A 34 1.70 20.05 -3.75
CA GLN A 34 2.91 19.26 -3.54
C GLN A 34 3.10 18.17 -4.59
N ALA A 35 2.06 17.83 -5.32
CA ALA A 35 2.10 16.74 -6.30
C ALA A 35 2.52 17.25 -7.68
N PRO A 36 3.29 16.46 -8.45
CA PRO A 36 3.65 16.84 -9.81
C PRO A 36 2.49 16.82 -10.80
N VAL A 37 1.39 16.13 -10.43
CA VAL A 37 0.18 16.05 -11.25
C VAL A 37 -1.01 16.38 -10.38
N VAL A 38 -1.88 17.27 -10.87
CA VAL A 38 -3.10 17.63 -10.14
C VAL A 38 -4.12 16.52 -10.29
N LEU A 39 -4.68 16.04 -9.17
CA LEU A 39 -5.66 14.97 -9.15
C LEU A 39 -6.96 15.46 -8.49
N PRO A 40 -8.13 14.98 -8.94
CA PRO A 40 -9.40 15.32 -8.29
C PRO A 40 -9.43 14.88 -6.84
N GLY A 41 -10.07 15.67 -5.98
CA GLY A 41 -10.18 15.35 -4.56
C GLY A 41 -10.89 14.02 -4.31
N LEU A 42 -11.93 13.70 -5.09
CA LEU A 42 -12.63 12.43 -4.98
C LEU A 42 -11.69 11.25 -5.26
N PHE A 43 -10.84 11.39 -6.26
CA PHE A 43 -9.86 10.35 -6.61
C PHE A 43 -8.84 10.15 -5.49
N LEU A 44 -8.34 11.25 -4.90
CA LEU A 44 -7.40 11.18 -3.78
C LEU A 44 -8.01 10.49 -2.56
N HIS A 45 -9.27 10.82 -2.25
CA HIS A 45 -9.96 10.17 -1.14
C HIS A 45 -10.21 8.69 -1.42
N PHE A 46 -10.54 8.34 -2.66
CA PHE A 46 -10.70 6.95 -3.06
C PHE A 46 -9.42 6.15 -2.83
N ILE A 47 -8.28 6.70 -3.25
CA ILE A 47 -6.98 6.06 -3.01
C ILE A 47 -6.71 5.92 -1.52
N GLY A 48 -7.03 6.96 -0.73
CA GLY A 48 -6.86 6.92 0.71
C GLY A 48 -7.64 5.79 1.37
N VAL A 49 -8.90 5.62 0.97
CA VAL A 49 -9.74 4.51 1.46
C VAL A 49 -9.11 3.17 1.08
N CYS A 50 -8.68 3.02 -0.18
CA CYS A 50 -8.05 1.79 -0.64
C CYS A 50 -6.77 1.47 0.14
N GLU A 51 -5.96 2.49 0.45
CA GLU A 51 -4.74 2.30 1.21
C GLU A 51 -5.02 1.83 2.64
N ILE A 52 -6.02 2.43 3.30
CA ILE A 52 -6.39 2.03 4.66
C ILE A 52 -6.96 0.62 4.67
N LEU A 53 -7.88 0.31 3.73
CA LEU A 53 -8.43 -1.03 3.62
C LEU A 53 -7.36 -2.06 3.28
N GLY A 54 -6.40 -1.69 2.42
CA GLY A 54 -5.28 -2.55 2.09
C GLY A 54 -4.40 -2.83 3.29
N ALA A 55 -4.13 -1.80 4.11
CA ALA A 55 -3.34 -1.97 5.32
C ALA A 55 -4.02 -2.93 6.30
N ILE A 56 -5.33 -2.78 6.49
CA ILE A 56 -6.12 -3.69 7.32
C ILE A 56 -6.04 -5.10 6.75
N GLY A 57 -6.18 -5.24 5.43
CA GLY A 57 -6.11 -6.53 4.74
C GLY A 57 -4.74 -7.18 4.81
N LEU A 58 -3.67 -6.40 5.00
CA LEU A 58 -2.34 -6.96 5.21
C LEU A 58 -2.20 -7.66 6.56
N ILE A 59 -2.90 -7.20 7.57
CA ILE A 59 -2.67 -7.62 8.96
C ILE A 59 -3.80 -8.50 9.49
N LEU A 60 -5.06 -8.05 9.41
CA LEU A 60 -6.16 -8.73 10.10
C LEU A 60 -6.42 -10.15 9.62
N PRO A 61 -6.54 -10.42 8.30
CA PRO A 61 -6.77 -11.81 7.86
C PRO A 61 -5.63 -12.74 8.26
N ALA A 62 -4.40 -12.23 8.23
CA ALA A 62 -3.23 -13.03 8.59
C ALA A 62 -3.17 -13.26 10.10
N LEU A 63 -3.43 -12.24 10.90
CA LEU A 63 -3.37 -12.32 12.36
C LEU A 63 -4.46 -13.23 12.90
N LEU A 64 -5.69 -13.10 12.41
CA LEU A 64 -6.82 -13.90 12.84
C LEU A 64 -6.86 -15.26 12.14
N ARG A 65 -6.11 -15.43 11.07
CA ARG A 65 -6.09 -16.63 10.22
C ARG A 65 -7.48 -16.98 9.67
N ILE A 66 -8.29 -15.94 9.43
CA ILE A 66 -9.59 -16.07 8.79
C ILE A 66 -9.44 -15.53 7.38
N LYS A 67 -9.71 -16.37 6.38
CA LYS A 67 -9.53 -16.04 4.96
C LYS A 67 -8.14 -15.42 4.71
N PRO A 68 -7.06 -16.11 5.08
CA PRO A 68 -5.70 -15.53 4.97
C PRO A 68 -5.28 -15.23 3.54
N GLY A 69 -5.99 -15.74 2.54
CA GLY A 69 -5.78 -15.39 1.14
C GLY A 69 -6.05 -13.92 0.85
N LEU A 70 -6.75 -13.19 1.73
CA LEU A 70 -6.95 -11.76 1.57
C LEU A 70 -5.66 -10.96 1.76
N THR A 71 -4.68 -11.48 2.51
CA THR A 71 -3.41 -10.80 2.72
C THR A 71 -2.62 -10.62 1.42
N PRO A 72 -2.35 -11.69 0.64
CA PRO A 72 -1.69 -11.50 -0.65
C PRO A 72 -2.55 -10.70 -1.63
N LEU A 73 -3.86 -10.81 -1.57
CA LEU A 73 -4.74 -10.02 -2.42
C LEU A 73 -4.63 -8.53 -2.08
N ALA A 74 -4.63 -8.18 -0.78
CA ALA A 74 -4.45 -6.80 -0.34
C ALA A 74 -3.09 -6.26 -0.77
N ALA A 75 -2.03 -7.05 -0.61
CA ALA A 75 -0.69 -6.66 -1.02
C ALA A 75 -0.60 -6.42 -2.52
N ALA A 76 -1.27 -7.26 -3.32
CA ALA A 76 -1.31 -7.08 -4.77
C ALA A 76 -2.03 -5.78 -5.14
N GLY A 77 -3.15 -5.48 -4.48
CA GLY A 77 -3.87 -4.22 -4.69
C GLY A 77 -3.02 -3.00 -4.34
N LEU A 78 -2.33 -3.05 -3.22
CA LEU A 78 -1.43 -1.97 -2.82
C LEU A 78 -0.25 -1.82 -3.79
N ALA A 79 0.26 -2.93 -4.33
CA ALA A 79 1.32 -2.89 -5.34
C ALA A 79 0.84 -2.15 -6.59
N ILE A 80 -0.38 -2.40 -7.03
CA ILE A 80 -0.95 -1.71 -8.19
C ILE A 80 -1.08 -0.21 -7.92
N ILE A 81 -1.58 0.16 -6.74
CA ILE A 81 -1.73 1.57 -6.35
C ILE A 81 -0.37 2.26 -6.32
N THR A 82 0.64 1.64 -5.72
CA THR A 82 1.97 2.23 -5.61
C THR A 82 2.69 2.27 -6.96
N LEU A 83 2.41 1.32 -7.84
CA LEU A 83 2.92 1.38 -9.21
C LEU A 83 2.37 2.62 -9.93
N GLY A 84 1.06 2.87 -9.80
CA GLY A 84 0.44 4.08 -10.35
C GLY A 84 1.05 5.35 -9.75
N ALA A 85 1.26 5.36 -8.44
CA ALA A 85 1.89 6.49 -7.76
C ALA A 85 3.33 6.70 -8.27
N THR A 86 4.07 5.64 -8.54
CA THR A 86 5.42 5.73 -9.09
C THR A 86 5.40 6.41 -10.47
N VAL A 87 4.48 5.98 -11.33
CA VAL A 87 4.34 6.53 -12.68
C VAL A 87 4.00 8.03 -12.61
N ILE A 88 3.10 8.41 -11.72
CA ILE A 88 2.71 9.82 -11.57
C ILE A 88 3.87 10.62 -10.99
N THR A 89 4.54 10.10 -9.99
CA THR A 89 5.58 10.83 -9.25
C THR A 89 6.86 11.00 -10.09
N ILE A 90 7.13 10.09 -11.02
CA ILE A 90 8.32 10.18 -11.87
C ILE A 90 8.32 11.46 -12.71
N LYS A 91 7.15 12.02 -12.97
CA LYS A 91 7.04 13.29 -13.70
C LYS A 91 7.62 14.46 -12.90
N GLY A 92 7.69 14.33 -11.58
CA GLY A 92 8.31 15.33 -10.71
C GLY A 92 9.78 15.08 -10.44
N GLY A 93 10.33 13.97 -10.97
CA GLY A 93 11.73 13.62 -10.79
C GLY A 93 11.91 12.18 -10.31
N ILE A 94 13.02 11.56 -10.74
CA ILE A 94 13.30 10.18 -10.37
C ILE A 94 13.46 10.02 -8.86
N ALA A 95 14.08 11.01 -8.19
CA ALA A 95 14.29 10.93 -6.75
C ALA A 95 12.97 10.82 -5.97
N LEU A 96 11.93 11.52 -6.42
CA LEU A 96 10.61 11.47 -5.77
C LEU A 96 9.91 10.14 -6.02
N ALA A 97 10.19 9.47 -7.13
CA ALA A 97 9.57 8.20 -7.48
C ALA A 97 10.19 7.01 -6.75
N VAL A 98 11.37 7.17 -6.12
CA VAL A 98 12.06 6.07 -5.44
C VAL A 98 11.22 5.52 -4.30
N VAL A 99 10.59 6.37 -3.48
CA VAL A 99 9.81 5.93 -2.33
C VAL A 99 8.63 5.05 -2.73
N PRO A 100 7.72 5.49 -3.63
CA PRO A 100 6.61 4.61 -4.03
C PRO A 100 7.08 3.38 -4.80
N PHE A 101 8.19 3.48 -5.53
CA PHE A 101 8.75 2.33 -6.23
C PHE A 101 9.21 1.25 -5.24
N VAL A 102 9.94 1.65 -4.18
CA VAL A 102 10.38 0.71 -3.14
C VAL A 102 9.19 0.08 -2.44
N VAL A 103 8.18 0.89 -2.11
CA VAL A 103 6.94 0.39 -1.48
C VAL A 103 6.24 -0.60 -2.41
N CYS A 104 6.22 -0.33 -3.70
CA CYS A 104 5.64 -1.23 -4.70
C CYS A 104 6.37 -2.59 -4.70
N LEU A 105 7.69 -2.56 -4.68
CA LEU A 105 8.50 -3.79 -4.64
C LEU A 105 8.22 -4.59 -3.37
N LEU A 106 8.15 -3.93 -2.21
CA LEU A 106 7.87 -4.60 -0.95
C LEU A 106 6.46 -5.19 -0.94
N SER A 107 5.48 -4.46 -1.47
CA SER A 107 4.10 -4.96 -1.57
C SER A 107 4.02 -6.18 -2.48
N THR A 108 4.71 -6.14 -3.61
CA THR A 108 4.77 -7.27 -4.53
C THR A 108 5.43 -8.47 -3.87
N PHE A 109 6.50 -8.24 -3.11
CA PHE A 109 7.20 -9.29 -2.38
C PHE A 109 6.27 -9.97 -1.37
N VAL A 110 5.49 -9.17 -0.62
CA VAL A 110 4.52 -9.72 0.34
C VAL A 110 3.45 -10.51 -0.38
N ALA A 111 2.92 -9.99 -1.50
CA ALA A 111 1.89 -10.67 -2.26
C ALA A 111 2.37 -12.04 -2.71
N TYR A 112 3.55 -12.10 -3.31
CA TYR A 112 4.11 -13.37 -3.78
C TYR A 112 4.48 -14.28 -2.62
N GLY A 113 5.12 -13.71 -1.58
CA GLY A 113 5.57 -14.49 -0.43
C GLY A 113 4.41 -15.13 0.33
N ARG A 114 3.31 -14.41 0.51
CA ARG A 114 2.16 -14.95 1.23
C ARG A 114 1.30 -15.85 0.35
N TRP A 115 1.46 -15.76 -0.96
CA TRP A 115 0.72 -16.62 -1.87
C TRP A 115 1.45 -17.94 -2.11
N ARG A 116 2.78 -17.93 -2.28
CA ARG A 116 3.52 -19.10 -2.75
C ARG A 116 4.60 -19.60 -1.81
N ILE A 117 5.30 -18.71 -1.11
CA ILE A 117 6.48 -19.08 -0.33
C ILE A 117 6.10 -19.48 1.09
N ALA A 118 5.34 -18.64 1.78
CA ALA A 118 4.97 -18.84 3.18
C ALA A 118 3.51 -18.43 3.41
N PRO A 119 2.54 -19.15 2.80
CA PRO A 119 1.13 -18.85 3.02
C PRO A 119 0.77 -18.99 4.49
N ILE A 120 -0.17 -18.16 4.94
CA ILE A 120 -0.67 -18.24 6.30
C ILE A 120 -1.78 -19.28 6.34
N ALA A 121 -1.65 -20.22 7.30
CA ALA A 121 -2.64 -21.28 7.44
C ALA A 121 -3.96 -20.72 7.97
N SER A 122 -5.07 -21.16 7.39
CA SER A 122 -6.40 -20.82 7.88
C SER A 122 -6.67 -21.54 9.20
N ARG A 123 -7.50 -20.94 10.01
CA ARG A 123 -8.00 -21.58 11.22
C ARG A 123 -8.82 -22.79 10.92
#